data_08ad51f774177c0c4b5a10fd605b7188
#
_entry.id   08ad51f774177c0c4b5a10fd605b7188
#
_cell.length_a   1.000
_cell.length_b   1.000
_cell.length_c   1.000
_cell.angle_alpha   90.00
_cell.angle_beta   90.00
_cell.angle_gamma   90.00
#
_symmetry.space_group_name_H-M   'P 1'
#
loop_
_entity.id
_entity.type
_entity.pdbx_description
1 polymer ?
#
loop_
_entity_poly.entity_id
_entity_poly.type
_entity_poly.pdbx_seq_one_letter_code
_entity_poly.pdbx_strand_id
1 'polypeptide(L)' 'MTQVKLDKSLAEDLITSKMRLLQQYINEILDSWNETSSKEFLEKAKTGIHENAEDDAIELRQILADYTKLQDILNEL' A
#
# COMPACT_ATOMS: atom_id res chain seq x y z
N MET A 1 -8.61 25.54 23.54
CA MET A 1 -8.39 24.63 22.42
C MET A 1 -7.24 23.67 22.73
N THR A 2 -7.52 22.39 22.76
CA THR A 2 -6.54 21.39 23.14
C THR A 2 -5.69 21.04 21.91
N GLN A 3 -4.39 21.28 21.98
CA GLN A 3 -3.48 20.81 20.96
C GLN A 3 -2.98 19.43 21.34
N VAL A 4 -3.19 18.47 20.44
CA VAL A 4 -2.61 17.14 20.59
C VAL A 4 -1.23 17.17 19.94
N LYS A 5 -0.19 17.09 20.74
CA LYS A 5 1.16 16.91 20.22
C LYS A 5 1.48 15.42 20.23
N LEU A 6 1.64 14.88 19.05
CA LEU A 6 2.19 13.54 18.92
C LEU A 6 3.71 13.67 19.03
N ASP A 7 4.32 12.90 19.92
CA ASP A 7 5.76 12.87 19.90
C ASP A 7 6.22 12.07 18.66
N LYS A 8 7.46 12.32 18.24
CA LYS A 8 8.01 11.74 17.01
C LYS A 8 7.97 10.21 17.02
N SER A 9 8.29 9.61 18.16
CA SER A 9 8.31 8.15 18.31
C SER A 9 6.90 7.56 18.09
N LEU A 10 5.89 8.16 18.68
CA LEU A 10 4.51 7.73 18.50
C LEU A 10 4.06 7.89 17.06
N ALA A 11 4.39 9.01 16.43
CA ALA A 11 4.06 9.25 15.02
C ALA A 11 4.72 8.19 14.12
N GLU A 12 5.99 7.88 14.34
CA GLU A 12 6.70 6.83 13.62
C GLU A 12 6.01 5.48 13.78
N ASP A 13 5.62 5.13 14.99
CA ASP A 13 4.96 3.86 15.29
C ASP A 13 3.60 3.75 14.56
N LEU A 14 2.82 4.81 14.57
CA LEU A 14 1.53 4.83 13.89
C LEU A 14 1.68 4.69 12.38
N ILE A 15 2.65 5.39 11.80
CA ILE A 15 2.92 5.34 10.37
C ILE A 15 3.43 3.96 9.95
N THR A 16 4.39 3.41 10.68
CA THR A 16 4.95 2.08 10.36
C THR A 16 3.92 0.98 10.55
N SER A 17 3.03 1.09 11.54
CA SER A 17 1.94 0.14 11.73
C SER A 17 0.96 0.18 10.57
N LYS A 18 0.63 1.37 10.08
CA LYS A 18 -0.25 1.53 8.90
C LYS A 18 0.41 0.98 7.64
N MET A 19 1.71 1.25 7.45
CA MET A 19 2.45 0.72 6.30
C MET A 19 2.48 -0.81 6.32
N ARG A 20 2.64 -1.41 7.50
CA ARG A 20 2.60 -2.87 7.64
C ARG A 20 1.24 -3.43 7.25
N LEU A 21 0.16 -2.77 7.64
CA LEU A 21 -1.19 -3.17 7.27
C LEU A 21 -1.40 -3.07 5.76
N LEU A 22 -0.93 -2.00 5.14
CA LEU A 22 -1.01 -1.84 3.68
C LEU A 22 -0.21 -2.92 2.96
N GLN A 23 0.96 -3.29 3.49
CA GLN A 23 1.76 -4.38 2.92
C GLN A 23 1.02 -5.72 2.99
N GLN A 24 0.28 -5.97 4.06
CA GLN A 24 -0.55 -7.17 4.15
C GLN A 24 -1.62 -7.19 3.07
N TYR A 25 -2.29 -6.07 2.82
CA TYR A 25 -3.29 -5.98 1.76
C TYR A 25 -2.68 -6.19 0.38
N ILE A 26 -1.49 -5.62 0.13
CA ILE A 26 -0.76 -5.86 -1.11
C ILE A 26 -0.49 -7.36 -1.30
N ASN A 27 0.01 -8.01 -0.27
CA ASN A 27 0.32 -9.43 -0.30
C ASN A 27 -0.93 -10.29 -0.55
N GLU A 28 -2.05 -9.93 0.08
CA GLU A 28 -3.32 -10.65 -0.12
C GLU A 28 -3.80 -10.55 -1.57
N ILE A 29 -3.71 -9.38 -2.17
CA ILE A 29 -4.09 -9.19 -3.58
C ILE A 29 -3.17 -10.02 -4.48
N LEU A 30 -1.86 -9.92 -4.29
CA LEU A 30 -0.89 -10.65 -5.10
C LEU A 30 -1.05 -12.15 -4.95
N ASP A 31 -1.23 -12.65 -3.74
CA ASP A 31 -1.42 -14.08 -3.47
C ASP A 31 -2.68 -14.62 -4.16
N SER A 32 -3.75 -13.84 -4.19
CA SER A 32 -4.99 -14.26 -4.85
C SER A 32 -4.85 -14.44 -6.36
N TRP A 33 -3.83 -13.82 -6.96
CA TRP A 33 -3.51 -13.93 -8.39
C TRP A 33 -2.25 -14.75 -8.66
N ASN A 34 -1.68 -15.41 -7.64
CA ASN A 34 -0.41 -16.14 -7.72
C ASN A 34 0.75 -15.29 -8.26
N GLU A 35 0.77 -14.03 -7.85
CA GLU A 35 1.81 -13.09 -8.23
C GLU A 35 2.70 -12.74 -7.05
N THR A 36 3.97 -12.39 -7.34
CA THR A 36 4.92 -11.98 -6.32
C THR A 36 5.37 -10.54 -6.49
N SER A 37 5.02 -9.91 -7.60
CA SER A 37 5.43 -8.55 -7.94
C SER A 37 4.20 -7.71 -8.30
N SER A 38 4.04 -6.57 -7.61
CA SER A 38 2.98 -5.61 -7.91
C SER A 38 3.08 -5.10 -9.35
N LYS A 39 4.30 -4.81 -9.81
CA LYS A 39 4.54 -4.32 -11.16
C LYS A 39 4.08 -5.33 -12.21
N GLU A 40 4.46 -6.60 -12.04
CA GLU A 40 4.06 -7.66 -12.96
C GLU A 40 2.56 -7.88 -12.95
N PHE A 41 1.95 -7.89 -11.76
CA PHE A 41 0.50 -8.02 -11.65
C PHE A 41 -0.22 -6.91 -12.41
N LEU A 42 0.20 -5.66 -12.21
CA LEU A 42 -0.43 -4.50 -12.86
C LEU A 42 -0.26 -4.55 -14.38
N GLU A 43 0.88 -4.99 -14.88
CA GLU A 43 1.10 -5.17 -16.30
C GLU A 43 0.19 -6.25 -16.88
N LYS A 44 0.08 -7.40 -16.22
CA LYS A 44 -0.77 -8.50 -16.66
C LYS A 44 -2.25 -8.13 -16.60
N ALA A 45 -2.67 -7.35 -15.61
CA ALA A 45 -4.04 -6.83 -15.54
C ALA A 45 -4.32 -5.88 -16.71
N LYS A 46 -3.36 -5.02 -17.05
CA LYS A 46 -3.49 -4.06 -18.14
C LYS A 46 -3.55 -4.74 -19.51
N THR A 47 -2.77 -5.80 -19.72
CA THR A 47 -2.69 -6.50 -21.00
C THR A 47 -3.76 -7.59 -21.16
N GLY A 48 -4.56 -7.85 -20.12
CA GLY A 48 -5.63 -8.84 -20.18
C GLY A 48 -5.21 -10.27 -19.88
N ILE A 49 -3.94 -10.49 -19.50
CA ILE A 49 -3.48 -11.82 -19.10
C ILE A 49 -4.24 -12.30 -17.86
N HIS A 50 -4.47 -11.41 -16.90
CA HIS A 50 -5.37 -11.66 -15.78
C HIS A 50 -6.73 -11.08 -16.11
N GLU A 51 -7.68 -11.92 -16.49
CA GLU A 51 -9.05 -11.49 -16.74
C GLU A 51 -9.74 -11.08 -15.44
N ASN A 52 -10.59 -10.06 -15.53
CA ASN A 52 -11.36 -9.54 -14.38
C ASN A 52 -10.49 -9.05 -13.21
N ALA A 53 -9.27 -8.60 -13.51
CA ALA A 53 -8.35 -8.07 -12.48
C ALA A 53 -8.42 -6.56 -12.33
N GLU A 54 -9.31 -5.87 -13.05
CA GLU A 54 -9.35 -4.40 -13.07
C GLU A 54 -9.60 -3.80 -11.69
N ASP A 55 -10.56 -4.32 -10.95
CA ASP A 55 -10.90 -3.80 -9.62
C ASP A 55 -9.74 -3.99 -8.65
N ASP A 56 -9.12 -5.16 -8.65
CA ASP A 56 -7.98 -5.44 -7.79
C ASP A 56 -6.75 -4.60 -8.21
N ALA A 57 -6.59 -4.34 -9.49
CA ALA A 57 -5.51 -3.49 -9.98
C ALA A 57 -5.70 -2.03 -9.53
N ILE A 58 -6.92 -1.52 -9.58
CA ILE A 58 -7.25 -0.17 -9.10
C ILE A 58 -6.98 -0.07 -7.60
N GLU A 59 -7.45 -1.05 -6.84
CA GLU A 59 -7.23 -1.10 -5.39
C GLU A 59 -5.75 -1.18 -5.06
N LEU A 60 -4.99 -2.02 -5.75
CA LEU A 60 -3.55 -2.14 -5.54
C LEU A 60 -2.82 -0.83 -5.82
N ARG A 61 -3.16 -0.14 -6.91
CA ARG A 61 -2.56 1.16 -7.21
C ARG A 61 -2.81 2.18 -6.11
N GLN A 62 -4.03 2.19 -5.57
CA GLN A 62 -4.39 3.09 -4.47
C GLN A 62 -3.58 2.76 -3.21
N ILE A 63 -3.45 1.49 -2.87
CA ILE A 63 -2.68 1.05 -1.71
C ILE A 63 -1.20 1.41 -1.88
N LEU A 64 -0.64 1.21 -3.07
CA LEU A 64 0.76 1.56 -3.36
C LEU A 64 0.99 3.07 -3.25
N ALA A 65 0.06 3.87 -3.72
CA ALA A 65 0.14 5.33 -3.60
C ALA A 65 0.10 5.77 -2.13
N ASP A 66 -0.78 5.19 -1.34
CA ASP A 66 -0.87 5.46 0.09
C ASP A 66 0.39 5.04 0.83
N TYR A 67 0.95 3.89 0.48
CA TYR A 67 2.20 3.39 1.06
C TYR A 67 3.35 4.36 0.79
N THR A 68 3.49 4.81 -0.44
CA THR A 68 4.52 5.78 -0.84
C THR A 68 4.36 7.09 -0.07
N LYS A 69 3.13 7.57 0.08
CA LYS A 69 2.83 8.79 0.81
C LYS A 69 3.24 8.68 2.28
N LEU A 70 2.94 7.55 2.92
CA LEU A 70 3.34 7.30 4.29
C LEU A 70 4.86 7.20 4.43
N GLN A 71 5.52 6.57 3.45
CA GLN A 71 6.97 6.49 3.41
C GLN A 71 7.60 7.88 3.35
N ASP A 72 7.06 8.76 2.53
CA ASP A 72 7.54 10.13 2.40
C ASP A 72 7.36 10.90 3.72
N ILE A 73 6.21 10.75 4.37
CA ILE A 73 5.96 11.38 5.67
C ILE A 73 6.96 10.88 6.72
N LEU A 74 7.19 9.56 6.74
CA LEU A 74 8.13 8.96 7.67
C LEU A 74 9.55 9.51 7.48
N ASN A 75 9.96 9.69 6.23
CA ASN A 75 11.28 10.23 5.90
C ASN A 75 11.44 11.70 6.33
N GLU A 76 10.35 12.44 6.46
CA GLU A 76 10.35 13.83 6.90
C GLU A 76 10.36 13.98 8.43
N LEU A 77 10.07 12.94 9.15
CA LEU A 77 10.13 12.95 10.60
C LEU A 77 11.58 12.82 11.07
#